data_07056ceea02ba7547d779fa3584e25b7
#
_entry.id   07056ceea02ba7547d779fa3584e25b7
#
_cell.length_a   1.000
_cell.length_b   1.000
_cell.length_c   1.000
_cell.angle_alpha   90.00
_cell.angle_beta   90.00
_cell.angle_gamma   90.00
#
_symmetry.space_group_name_H-M   'P 1'
#
loop_
_entity.id
_entity.type
_entity.pdbx_description
1 polymer ?
#
loop_
_entity_poly.entity_id
_entity_poly.type
_entity_poly.pdbx_seq_one_letter_code
_entity_poly.pdbx_strand_id
1 'polypeptide(L)'
;MKKLLLTIGIVLILVFFFTNINKPFFEFTQNIPILNILTKTINFRKFYEEVETTSQNTKFPRKYKIQDNNVQENINKIITEQIAELLNSSKKEKREINEKIQENMQSSLSGTIYGKEYTRIDYDIKYASDEILSFILIKEEGINSTNTEIHTFNYNLKENKEIKLKDLFGNDYKEIINEKIESEILNREKENTNVKFFHKNDMLGIGENNYFQGISENESFYINEFENVVIIFEKYSIAPGYMERPEFEIVKNV
;
A
#
# COMPACT_ATOMS: atom_id res chain seq x y z
N MET A 1 -39.83 -24.63 7.78
CA MET A 1 -38.41 -24.59 7.42
C MET A 1 -38.08 -23.56 6.33
N LYS A 2 -38.65 -23.66 5.11
CA LYS A 2 -38.28 -22.71 3.98
C LYS A 2 -38.47 -21.22 4.34
N LYS A 3 -39.56 -20.83 5.00
CA LYS A 3 -39.78 -19.44 5.42
C LYS A 3 -38.75 -18.97 6.44
N LEU A 4 -38.33 -19.80 7.40
CA LEU A 4 -37.32 -19.49 8.39
C LEU A 4 -35.93 -19.28 7.75
N LEU A 5 -35.55 -20.16 6.81
CA LEU A 5 -34.30 -20.02 6.06
C LEU A 5 -34.27 -18.75 5.21
N LEU A 6 -35.40 -18.41 4.58
CA LEU A 6 -35.53 -17.18 3.81
C LEU A 6 -35.37 -15.93 4.70
N THR A 7 -35.99 -15.94 5.88
CA THR A 7 -35.88 -14.84 6.85
C THR A 7 -34.43 -14.67 7.34
N ILE A 8 -33.75 -15.78 7.66
CA ILE A 8 -32.33 -15.75 8.06
C ILE A 8 -31.46 -15.18 6.92
N GLY A 9 -31.70 -15.62 5.69
CA GLY A 9 -30.97 -15.09 4.52
C GLY A 9 -31.14 -13.58 4.33
N ILE A 10 -32.38 -13.08 4.47
CA ILE A 10 -32.65 -11.63 4.38
C ILE A 10 -31.94 -10.86 5.50
N VAL A 11 -31.97 -11.37 6.74
CA VAL A 11 -31.28 -10.73 7.87
C VAL A 11 -29.78 -10.67 7.65
N LEU A 12 -29.16 -11.75 7.14
CA LEU A 12 -27.73 -11.77 6.81
C LEU A 12 -27.37 -10.76 5.71
N ILE A 13 -28.20 -10.64 4.68
CA ILE A 13 -28.02 -9.65 3.60
C ILE A 13 -28.11 -8.21 4.18
N LEU A 14 -29.09 -7.96 5.04
CA LEU A 14 -29.22 -6.65 5.68
C LEU A 14 -28.02 -6.33 6.58
N VAL A 15 -27.58 -7.28 7.39
CA VAL A 15 -26.37 -7.12 8.23
C VAL A 15 -25.16 -6.83 7.35
N PHE A 16 -24.95 -7.60 6.27
CA PHE A 16 -23.90 -7.35 5.28
C PHE A 16 -23.97 -5.92 4.71
N PHE A 17 -25.14 -5.51 4.28
CA PHE A 17 -25.34 -4.19 3.67
C PHE A 17 -25.05 -3.07 4.67
N PHE A 18 -25.67 -3.11 5.85
CA PHE A 18 -25.53 -2.05 6.87
C PHE A 18 -24.14 -1.97 7.47
N THR A 19 -23.43 -3.09 7.67
CA THR A 19 -22.05 -3.07 8.17
C THR A 19 -21.06 -2.47 7.18
N ASN A 20 -21.39 -2.49 5.89
CA ASN A 20 -20.56 -1.90 4.84
C ASN A 20 -20.90 -0.44 4.52
N ILE A 21 -22.06 0.08 4.91
CA ILE A 21 -22.50 1.44 4.59
C ILE A 21 -22.50 2.35 5.82
N ASN A 22 -22.83 1.80 6.99
CA ASN A 22 -23.10 2.57 8.20
C ASN A 22 -22.07 2.27 9.28
N LYS A 23 -21.19 3.25 9.53
CA LYS A 23 -20.13 3.17 10.55
C LYS A 23 -20.67 2.88 11.96
N PRO A 24 -21.64 3.63 12.51
CA PRO A 24 -22.20 3.35 13.82
C PRO A 24 -22.78 1.94 13.95
N PHE A 25 -23.41 1.43 12.89
CA PHE A 25 -23.96 0.07 12.90
C PHE A 25 -22.85 -0.98 12.95
N PHE A 26 -21.78 -0.79 12.18
CA PHE A 26 -20.61 -1.68 12.25
C PHE A 26 -20.01 -1.68 13.66
N GLU A 27 -19.79 -0.52 14.28
CA GLU A 27 -19.27 -0.40 15.65
C GLU A 27 -20.18 -1.07 16.69
N PHE A 28 -21.50 -0.92 16.54
CA PHE A 28 -22.48 -1.65 17.37
C PHE A 28 -22.33 -3.16 17.25
N THR A 29 -22.16 -3.70 16.03
CA THR A 29 -21.99 -5.15 15.83
C THR A 29 -20.72 -5.71 16.44
N GLN A 30 -19.67 -4.88 16.64
CA GLN A 30 -18.42 -5.32 17.26
C GLN A 30 -18.58 -5.65 18.76
N ASN A 31 -19.58 -5.09 19.41
CA ASN A 31 -19.87 -5.34 20.83
C ASN A 31 -20.69 -6.64 21.06
N ILE A 32 -21.13 -7.31 19.99
CA ILE A 32 -21.93 -8.55 20.07
C ILE A 32 -21.06 -9.70 19.57
N PRO A 33 -20.64 -10.67 20.45
CA PRO A 33 -19.64 -11.68 20.11
C PRO A 33 -19.91 -12.47 18.82
N ILE A 34 -21.17 -12.88 18.59
CA ILE A 34 -21.55 -13.66 17.39
C ILE A 34 -21.54 -12.78 16.14
N LEU A 35 -22.08 -11.55 16.23
CA LEU A 35 -22.12 -10.63 15.11
C LEU A 35 -20.72 -10.08 14.79
N ASN A 36 -19.88 -9.91 15.77
CA ASN A 36 -18.50 -9.49 15.59
C ASN A 36 -17.72 -10.47 14.69
N ILE A 37 -17.83 -11.78 14.92
CA ILE A 37 -17.17 -12.78 14.07
C ILE A 37 -17.72 -12.71 12.64
N LEU A 38 -19.04 -12.64 12.49
CA LEU A 38 -19.68 -12.60 11.19
C LEU A 38 -19.33 -11.33 10.41
N THR A 39 -19.40 -10.16 11.06
CA THR A 39 -19.18 -8.87 10.41
C THR A 39 -17.71 -8.61 10.08
N LYS A 40 -16.77 -9.20 10.82
CA LYS A 40 -15.34 -9.20 10.46
C LYS A 40 -15.08 -9.93 9.15
N THR A 41 -15.75 -11.05 8.93
CA THR A 41 -15.57 -11.88 7.73
C THR A 41 -16.17 -11.24 6.48
N ILE A 42 -17.24 -10.43 6.62
CA ILE A 42 -18.02 -9.88 5.50
C ILE A 42 -17.81 -8.38 5.26
N ASN A 43 -17.00 -7.71 6.09
CA ASN A 43 -16.74 -6.28 5.91
C ASN A 43 -15.51 -6.05 5.03
N PHE A 44 -15.75 -5.79 3.74
CA PHE A 44 -14.73 -5.50 2.74
C PHE A 44 -14.45 -4.00 2.57
N ARG A 45 -15.22 -3.11 3.22
CA ARG A 45 -15.00 -1.68 3.13
C ARG A 45 -13.97 -1.20 4.13
N LYS A 46 -12.91 -0.61 3.61
CA LYS A 46 -12.03 0.27 4.36
C LYS A 46 -12.79 1.58 4.60
N PHE A 47 -13.16 1.86 5.84
CA PHE A 47 -13.75 3.15 6.17
C PHE A 47 -12.62 4.15 6.41
N TYR A 48 -12.72 5.32 5.84
CA TYR A 48 -11.76 6.41 6.00
C TYR A 48 -12.30 7.40 7.04
N GLU A 49 -11.42 7.92 7.88
CA GLU A 49 -11.71 9.06 8.72
C GLU A 49 -11.19 10.30 7.99
N GLU A 50 -12.08 11.21 7.61
CA GLU A 50 -11.68 12.50 7.07
C GLU A 50 -11.22 13.37 8.24
N VAL A 51 -9.93 13.70 8.27
CA VAL A 51 -9.41 14.73 9.15
C VAL A 51 -9.30 16.00 8.32
N GLU A 52 -10.26 16.91 8.47
CA GLU A 52 -10.13 18.26 7.94
C GLU A 52 -9.06 18.99 8.75
N THR A 53 -7.86 19.05 8.21
CA THR A 53 -6.94 20.11 8.61
C THR A 53 -7.17 21.29 7.67
N THR A 54 -7.13 22.50 8.18
CA THR A 54 -7.55 23.77 7.56
C THR A 54 -6.95 24.11 6.18
N SER A 55 -6.17 23.21 5.55
CA SER A 55 -5.63 23.38 4.20
C SER A 55 -5.48 22.09 3.39
N GLN A 56 -5.73 20.91 3.95
CA GLN A 56 -5.57 19.64 3.24
C GLN A 56 -6.61 18.62 3.70
N ASN A 57 -7.42 18.11 2.77
CA ASN A 57 -8.28 16.95 3.04
C ASN A 57 -7.40 15.70 3.10
N THR A 58 -7.02 15.27 4.29
CA THR A 58 -6.27 14.04 4.51
C THR A 58 -7.23 12.98 5.03
N LYS A 59 -7.36 11.87 4.28
CA LYS A 59 -8.19 10.72 4.66
C LYS A 59 -7.32 9.64 5.26
N PHE A 60 -7.59 9.26 6.52
CA PHE A 60 -6.91 8.18 7.19
C PHE A 60 -7.74 6.90 7.14
N PRO A 61 -7.13 5.75 6.84
CA PRO A 61 -7.79 4.47 6.93
C PRO A 61 -8.09 4.10 8.40
N ARG A 62 -9.07 3.22 8.59
CA ARG A 62 -9.42 2.71 9.92
C ARG A 62 -8.36 1.77 10.47
N LYS A 63 -8.32 1.74 11.80
CA LYS A 63 -7.50 0.79 12.55
C LYS A 63 -7.82 -0.64 12.18
N TYR A 64 -6.79 -1.42 11.91
CA TYR A 64 -6.87 -2.85 11.68
C TYR A 64 -7.33 -3.59 12.95
N LYS A 65 -8.09 -4.69 12.80
CA LYS A 65 -8.59 -5.47 13.94
C LYS A 65 -8.16 -6.92 13.84
N ILE A 66 -7.42 -7.40 14.83
CA ILE A 66 -7.11 -8.82 15.08
C ILE A 66 -7.68 -9.28 16.43
N GLN A 67 -7.63 -10.58 16.70
CA GLN A 67 -8.26 -11.16 17.92
C GLN A 67 -7.50 -10.82 19.20
N ASP A 68 -6.17 -10.74 19.16
CA ASP A 68 -5.35 -10.36 20.30
C ASP A 68 -5.30 -8.83 20.42
N ASN A 69 -5.82 -8.30 21.52
CA ASN A 69 -5.88 -6.86 21.74
C ASN A 69 -4.49 -6.20 21.82
N ASN A 70 -3.50 -6.87 22.41
CA ASN A 70 -2.16 -6.31 22.56
C ASN A 70 -1.44 -6.23 21.20
N VAL A 71 -1.52 -7.30 20.41
CA VAL A 71 -0.95 -7.33 19.07
C VAL A 71 -1.67 -6.31 18.17
N GLN A 72 -3.00 -6.21 18.29
CA GLN A 72 -3.77 -5.20 17.57
C GLN A 72 -3.36 -3.77 17.92
N GLU A 73 -3.16 -3.46 19.20
CA GLU A 73 -2.72 -2.12 19.62
C GLU A 73 -1.36 -1.79 19.05
N ASN A 74 -0.42 -2.75 19.08
CA ASN A 74 0.90 -2.58 18.50
C ASN A 74 0.84 -2.33 16.98
N ILE A 75 0.08 -3.14 16.25
CA ILE A 75 -0.13 -2.96 14.80
C ILE A 75 -0.74 -1.58 14.50
N ASN A 76 -1.80 -1.20 15.21
CA ASN A 76 -2.43 0.10 15.00
C ASN A 76 -1.49 1.26 15.32
N LYS A 77 -0.62 1.11 16.31
CA LYS A 77 0.41 2.09 16.66
C LYS A 77 1.42 2.23 15.52
N ILE A 78 2.00 1.12 15.03
CA ILE A 78 2.96 1.10 13.94
C ILE A 78 2.37 1.78 12.70
N ILE A 79 1.19 1.38 12.26
CA ILE A 79 0.54 1.96 11.07
C ILE A 79 0.31 3.47 11.27
N THR A 80 -0.16 3.88 12.45
CA THR A 80 -0.43 5.30 12.74
C THR A 80 0.85 6.13 12.74
N GLU A 81 1.94 5.60 13.29
CA GLU A 81 3.25 6.26 13.31
C GLU A 81 3.78 6.43 11.88
N GLN A 82 3.71 5.39 11.04
CA GLN A 82 4.16 5.47 9.66
C GLN A 82 3.32 6.44 8.81
N ILE A 83 2.00 6.47 9.01
CA ILE A 83 1.14 7.47 8.37
C ILE A 83 1.51 8.89 8.80
N ALA A 84 1.74 9.11 10.10
CA ALA A 84 2.10 10.42 10.62
C ALA A 84 3.46 10.89 10.08
N GLU A 85 4.44 10.00 9.99
CA GLU A 85 5.76 10.29 9.42
C GLU A 85 5.65 10.68 7.94
N LEU A 86 4.91 9.89 7.16
CA LEU A 86 4.69 10.16 5.74
C LEU A 86 3.97 11.50 5.50
N LEU A 87 2.99 11.85 6.33
CA LEU A 87 2.32 13.15 6.26
C LEU A 87 3.24 14.32 6.63
N ASN A 88 4.09 14.13 7.63
CA ASN A 88 5.01 15.18 8.05
C ASN A 88 6.09 15.44 6.99
N SER A 89 6.61 14.39 6.36
CA SER A 89 7.57 14.51 5.26
C SER A 89 6.94 15.23 4.06
N SER A 90 5.73 14.85 3.66
CA SER A 90 4.97 15.51 2.60
C SER A 90 4.74 17.00 2.88
N LYS A 91 4.33 17.37 4.11
CA LYS A 91 4.14 18.78 4.48
C LYS A 91 5.46 19.58 4.43
N LYS A 92 6.57 18.97 4.84
CA LYS A 92 7.89 19.61 4.79
C LYS A 92 8.31 19.86 3.34
N GLU A 93 8.21 18.86 2.49
CA GLU A 93 8.53 18.94 1.06
C GLU A 93 7.73 20.06 0.37
N LYS A 94 6.40 20.12 0.61
CA LYS A 94 5.54 21.16 0.07
C LYS A 94 5.92 22.56 0.54
N ARG A 95 6.34 22.74 1.80
CA ARG A 95 6.84 24.03 2.28
C ARG A 95 8.12 24.44 1.54
N GLU A 96 9.07 23.53 1.41
CA GLU A 96 10.34 23.80 0.71
C GLU A 96 10.12 24.15 -0.77
N ILE A 97 9.18 23.47 -1.44
CA ILE A 97 8.79 23.78 -2.82
C ILE A 97 8.16 25.18 -2.89
N ASN A 98 7.23 25.51 -1.99
CA ASN A 98 6.57 26.81 -1.97
C ASN A 98 7.54 27.95 -1.67
N GLU A 99 8.50 27.77 -0.76
CA GLU A 99 9.56 28.72 -0.47
C GLU A 99 10.42 28.97 -1.71
N LYS A 100 10.88 27.92 -2.40
CA LYS A 100 11.63 28.03 -3.66
C LYS A 100 10.84 28.71 -4.78
N ILE A 101 9.53 28.43 -4.88
CA ILE A 101 8.66 29.10 -5.83
C ILE A 101 8.55 30.59 -5.51
N GLN A 102 8.38 30.97 -4.26
CA GLN A 102 8.31 32.38 -3.86
C GLN A 102 9.64 33.12 -4.10
N GLU A 103 10.76 32.50 -3.80
CA GLU A 103 12.08 33.06 -4.10
C GLU A 103 12.31 33.28 -5.61
N ASN A 104 11.80 32.38 -6.45
CA ASN A 104 11.93 32.46 -7.90
C ASN A 104 10.86 33.36 -8.56
N MET A 105 9.71 33.61 -7.90
CA MET A 105 8.61 34.43 -8.43
C MET A 105 8.81 35.94 -8.31
N GLN A 106 9.91 36.44 -7.79
CA GLN A 106 10.22 37.88 -7.89
C GLN A 106 10.44 38.35 -9.33
N SER A 107 10.36 37.49 -10.33
CA SER A 107 10.62 37.84 -11.72
C SER A 107 9.61 37.43 -12.79
N SER A 108 8.54 36.69 -12.52
CA SER A 108 7.58 36.35 -13.62
C SER A 108 6.21 35.86 -13.15
N LEU A 109 5.17 36.58 -13.53
CA LEU A 109 3.76 36.19 -13.75
C LEU A 109 3.13 35.13 -12.85
N SER A 110 2.21 35.60 -12.01
CA SER A 110 1.28 34.77 -11.23
C SER A 110 0.37 33.93 -12.14
N GLY A 111 0.73 32.69 -12.38
CA GLY A 111 -0.22 31.66 -12.79
C GLY A 111 -0.98 31.20 -11.56
N THR A 112 -2.25 31.57 -11.41
CA THR A 112 -3.12 31.05 -10.37
C THR A 112 -3.34 29.56 -10.64
N ILE A 113 -2.80 28.70 -9.79
CA ILE A 113 -3.08 27.26 -9.85
C ILE A 113 -4.52 27.07 -9.34
N TYR A 114 -5.44 26.78 -10.26
CA TYR A 114 -6.83 26.48 -9.93
C TYR A 114 -6.94 25.00 -9.57
N GLY A 115 -7.29 24.70 -8.33
CA GLY A 115 -7.58 23.36 -7.84
C GLY A 115 -7.36 23.26 -6.33
N LYS A 116 -8.08 22.35 -5.68
CA LYS A 116 -7.80 22.00 -4.28
C LYS A 116 -6.72 20.94 -4.26
N GLU A 117 -5.64 21.26 -3.60
CA GLU A 117 -4.61 20.26 -3.28
C GLU A 117 -5.19 19.25 -2.29
N TYR A 118 -4.95 17.98 -2.53
CA TYR A 118 -5.32 16.92 -1.62
C TYR A 118 -4.17 15.96 -1.38
N THR A 119 -4.16 15.37 -0.20
CA THR A 119 -3.33 14.21 0.15
C THR A 119 -4.25 13.15 0.71
N ARG A 120 -4.18 11.95 0.16
CA ARG A 120 -4.88 10.78 0.65
C ARG A 120 -3.87 9.71 0.97
N ILE A 121 -3.97 9.12 2.17
CA ILE A 121 -3.17 7.96 2.54
C ILE A 121 -4.13 6.83 2.88
N ASP A 122 -3.95 5.71 2.23
CA ASP A 122 -4.62 4.43 2.51
C ASP A 122 -3.56 3.39 2.87
N TYR A 123 -3.98 2.27 3.46
CA TYR A 123 -3.10 1.14 3.70
C TYR A 123 -3.74 -0.17 3.24
N ASP A 124 -2.89 -1.13 2.90
CA ASP A 124 -3.30 -2.48 2.60
C ASP A 124 -2.41 -3.47 3.35
N ILE A 125 -3.03 -4.29 4.21
CA ILE A 125 -2.29 -5.31 4.96
C ILE A 125 -2.15 -6.52 4.07
N LYS A 126 -0.91 -6.87 3.77
CA LYS A 126 -0.52 -8.00 2.94
C LYS A 126 -0.41 -9.29 3.74
N TYR A 127 0.13 -9.18 4.96
CA TYR A 127 0.22 -10.29 5.91
C TYR A 127 0.22 -9.77 7.35
N ALA A 128 -0.48 -10.47 8.23
CA ALA A 128 -0.45 -10.18 9.66
C ALA A 128 -0.62 -11.45 10.48
N SER A 129 0.32 -11.69 11.37
CA SER A 129 0.30 -12.73 12.39
C SER A 129 0.67 -12.15 13.75
N ASP A 130 0.91 -12.97 14.75
CA ASP A 130 1.45 -12.56 16.05
C ASP A 130 2.98 -12.28 16.00
N GLU A 131 3.64 -12.64 14.91
CA GLU A 131 5.08 -12.46 14.72
C GLU A 131 5.41 -11.43 13.65
N ILE A 132 4.66 -11.39 12.56
CA ILE A 132 4.98 -10.58 11.38
C ILE A 132 3.79 -9.69 11.01
N LEU A 133 4.08 -8.43 10.74
CA LEU A 133 3.20 -7.49 10.07
C LEU A 133 3.84 -7.02 8.77
N SER A 134 3.14 -7.22 7.66
CA SER A 134 3.51 -6.68 6.36
C SER A 134 2.35 -5.87 5.78
N PHE A 135 2.59 -4.62 5.42
CA PHE A 135 1.57 -3.74 4.84
C PHE A 135 2.20 -2.73 3.90
N ILE A 136 1.36 -2.16 3.06
CA ILE A 136 1.72 -1.03 2.21
C ILE A 136 0.91 0.20 2.59
N LEU A 137 1.50 1.38 2.48
CA LEU A 137 0.80 2.65 2.46
C LEU A 137 0.73 3.14 1.02
N ILE A 138 -0.45 3.59 0.63
CA ILE A 138 -0.75 4.16 -0.68
C ILE A 138 -1.01 5.65 -0.48
N LYS A 139 -0.05 6.48 -0.87
CA LYS A 139 -0.15 7.93 -0.79
C LYS A 139 -0.55 8.46 -2.16
N GLU A 140 -1.65 9.18 -2.21
CA GLU A 140 -2.13 9.88 -3.39
C GLU A 140 -2.10 11.38 -3.13
N GLU A 141 -1.44 12.13 -4.00
CA GLU A 141 -1.36 13.58 -3.93
C GLU A 141 -1.64 14.20 -5.29
N GLY A 142 -2.24 15.37 -5.29
CA GLY A 142 -2.45 16.10 -6.53
C GLY A 142 -3.31 17.34 -6.40
N ILE A 143 -3.38 18.10 -7.50
CA ILE A 143 -4.30 19.22 -7.69
C ILE A 143 -5.24 18.91 -8.84
N ASN A 144 -4.69 18.66 -10.03
CA ASN A 144 -5.45 18.34 -11.25
C ASN A 144 -5.10 16.94 -11.80
N SER A 145 -4.02 16.36 -11.33
CA SER A 145 -3.59 14.99 -11.62
C SER A 145 -3.16 14.33 -10.32
N THR A 146 -3.31 13.02 -10.24
CA THR A 146 -2.93 12.24 -9.07
C THR A 146 -1.54 11.66 -9.26
N ASN A 147 -0.64 11.93 -8.32
CA ASN A 147 0.58 11.17 -8.13
C ASN A 147 0.31 10.11 -7.04
N THR A 148 0.70 8.87 -7.30
CA THR A 148 0.53 7.76 -6.37
C THR A 148 1.89 7.20 -6.01
N GLU A 149 2.21 7.15 -4.74
CA GLU A 149 3.41 6.54 -4.17
C GLU A 149 3.02 5.34 -3.32
N ILE A 150 3.85 4.30 -3.34
CA ILE A 150 3.68 3.12 -2.50
C ILE A 150 4.88 3.01 -1.57
N HIS A 151 4.59 2.88 -0.28
CA HIS A 151 5.59 2.65 0.76
C HIS A 151 5.32 1.30 1.41
N THR A 152 6.32 0.45 1.49
CA THR A 152 6.21 -0.91 2.02
C THR A 152 6.81 -0.98 3.42
N PHE A 153 6.16 -1.72 4.30
CA PHE A 153 6.56 -1.88 5.70
C PHE A 153 6.45 -3.34 6.12
N ASN A 154 7.52 -3.86 6.68
CA ASN A 154 7.61 -5.23 7.15
C ASN A 154 8.21 -5.24 8.55
N TYR A 155 7.49 -5.77 9.55
CA TYR A 155 7.90 -5.76 10.95
C TYR A 155 7.89 -7.16 11.55
N ASN A 156 8.92 -7.48 12.32
CA ASN A 156 8.89 -8.53 13.32
C ASN A 156 8.29 -7.94 14.60
N LEU A 157 7.06 -8.35 14.93
CA LEU A 157 6.31 -7.82 16.08
C LEU A 157 6.87 -8.27 17.43
N LYS A 158 7.54 -9.43 17.49
CA LYS A 158 8.18 -9.92 18.71
C LYS A 158 9.46 -9.17 19.04
N GLU A 159 10.24 -8.87 18.02
CA GLU A 159 11.49 -8.13 18.17
C GLU A 159 11.29 -6.61 18.12
N ASN A 160 10.09 -6.16 17.73
CA ASN A 160 9.76 -4.76 17.46
C ASN A 160 10.77 -4.11 16.49
N LYS A 161 11.06 -4.82 15.41
CA LYS A 161 12.11 -4.46 14.45
C LYS A 161 11.58 -4.56 13.02
N GLU A 162 12.02 -3.65 12.16
CA GLU A 162 11.81 -3.75 10.72
C GLU A 162 12.53 -4.98 10.14
N ILE A 163 11.86 -5.71 9.26
CA ILE A 163 12.39 -6.85 8.53
C ILE A 163 12.97 -6.33 7.21
N LYS A 164 14.20 -6.69 6.91
CA LYS A 164 14.89 -6.41 5.65
C LYS A 164 15.04 -7.65 4.80
N LEU A 165 15.23 -7.49 3.50
CA LEU A 165 15.46 -8.61 2.58
C LEU A 165 16.64 -9.49 3.02
N LYS A 166 17.68 -8.87 3.55
CA LYS A 166 18.84 -9.60 4.09
C LYS A 166 18.49 -10.51 5.29
N ASP A 167 17.54 -10.09 6.13
CA ASP A 167 17.08 -10.90 7.27
C ASP A 167 16.34 -12.17 6.79
N LEU A 168 15.76 -12.13 5.60
CA LEU A 168 14.95 -13.22 5.02
C LEU A 168 15.76 -14.17 4.12
N PHE A 169 16.78 -13.67 3.41
CA PHE A 169 17.54 -14.43 2.40
C PHE A 169 19.04 -14.54 2.70
N GLY A 170 19.53 -13.90 3.79
CA GLY A 170 20.95 -13.89 4.12
C GLY A 170 21.77 -12.91 3.29
N ASN A 171 23.10 -13.12 3.28
CA ASN A 171 24.02 -12.16 2.65
C ASN A 171 23.88 -12.09 1.13
N ASP A 172 23.52 -13.21 0.50
CA ASP A 172 23.45 -13.36 -0.97
C ASP A 172 22.05 -12.97 -1.51
N TYR A 173 21.23 -12.28 -0.70
CA TYR A 173 19.84 -11.94 -1.02
C TYR A 173 19.69 -11.22 -2.37
N LYS A 174 20.64 -10.33 -2.74
CA LYS A 174 20.57 -9.63 -4.02
C LYS A 174 20.73 -10.57 -5.20
N GLU A 175 21.71 -11.46 -5.14
CA GLU A 175 21.96 -12.44 -6.20
C GLU A 175 20.74 -13.35 -6.39
N ILE A 176 20.25 -13.93 -5.29
CA ILE A 176 19.08 -14.82 -5.28
C ILE A 176 17.85 -14.14 -5.89
N ILE A 177 17.56 -12.90 -5.48
CA ILE A 177 16.38 -12.16 -5.92
C ILE A 177 16.53 -11.73 -7.38
N ASN A 178 17.72 -11.22 -7.77
CA ASN A 178 17.99 -10.76 -9.13
C ASN A 178 17.82 -11.89 -10.15
N GLU A 179 18.39 -13.06 -9.90
CA GLU A 179 18.25 -14.23 -10.77
C GLU A 179 16.78 -14.62 -10.97
N LYS A 180 16.00 -14.60 -9.89
CA LYS A 180 14.56 -14.93 -9.96
C LYS A 180 13.78 -13.88 -10.77
N ILE A 181 14.04 -12.59 -10.57
CA ILE A 181 13.37 -11.51 -11.31
C ILE A 181 13.75 -11.56 -12.79
N GLU A 182 15.03 -11.72 -13.13
CA GLU A 182 15.48 -11.82 -14.52
C GLU A 182 14.84 -13.01 -15.24
N SER A 183 14.81 -14.16 -14.60
CA SER A 183 14.14 -15.34 -15.13
C SER A 183 12.66 -15.11 -15.36
N GLU A 184 11.98 -14.48 -14.41
CA GLU A 184 10.55 -14.22 -14.48
C GLU A 184 10.20 -13.16 -15.54
N ILE A 185 11.03 -12.13 -15.74
CA ILE A 185 10.89 -11.16 -16.84
C ILE A 185 10.87 -11.89 -18.18
N LEU A 186 11.87 -12.74 -18.42
CA LEU A 186 11.99 -13.51 -19.67
C LEU A 186 10.80 -14.46 -19.88
N ASN A 187 10.34 -15.12 -18.81
CA ASN A 187 9.20 -16.03 -18.88
C ASN A 187 7.92 -15.29 -19.22
N ARG A 188 7.62 -14.19 -18.55
CA ARG A 188 6.40 -13.39 -18.79
C ARG A 188 6.35 -12.84 -20.21
N GLU A 189 7.46 -12.33 -20.75
CA GLU A 189 7.53 -11.85 -22.12
C GLU A 189 7.37 -12.95 -23.18
N LYS A 190 7.87 -14.17 -22.86
CA LYS A 190 7.70 -15.33 -23.72
C LYS A 190 6.28 -15.87 -23.73
N GLU A 191 5.62 -15.88 -22.58
CA GLU A 191 4.25 -16.40 -22.43
C GLU A 191 3.19 -15.45 -22.94
N ASN A 192 3.43 -14.13 -22.83
CA ASN A 192 2.47 -13.11 -23.23
C ASN A 192 3.14 -11.96 -23.97
N THR A 193 2.88 -11.86 -25.25
CA THR A 193 3.45 -10.81 -26.12
C THR A 193 3.00 -9.39 -25.77
N ASN A 194 1.96 -9.21 -24.95
CA ASN A 194 1.52 -7.90 -24.45
C ASN A 194 2.29 -7.48 -23.19
N VAL A 195 2.99 -8.40 -22.53
CA VAL A 195 3.89 -8.08 -21.41
C VAL A 195 5.20 -7.57 -21.99
N LYS A 196 5.67 -6.42 -21.51
CA LYS A 196 6.92 -5.82 -21.94
C LYS A 196 7.68 -5.24 -20.76
N PHE A 197 8.96 -5.52 -20.70
CA PHE A 197 9.89 -4.86 -19.80
C PHE A 197 10.89 -4.03 -20.61
N PHE A 198 11.53 -3.06 -19.99
CA PHE A 198 12.59 -2.30 -20.64
C PHE A 198 13.88 -3.10 -20.62
N HIS A 199 14.62 -3.08 -21.72
CA HIS A 199 15.92 -3.69 -21.88
C HIS A 199 16.99 -2.65 -22.21
N LYS A 200 18.25 -2.95 -21.88
CA LYS A 200 19.39 -2.02 -22.00
C LYS A 200 19.52 -1.28 -23.33
N ASN A 201 19.01 -1.84 -24.42
CA ASN A 201 19.14 -1.29 -25.75
C ASN A 201 17.80 -0.84 -26.36
N ASP A 202 16.74 -0.73 -25.53
CA ASP A 202 15.44 -0.33 -26.01
C ASP A 202 15.42 1.16 -26.40
N MET A 203 15.16 1.43 -27.67
CA MET A 203 15.03 2.80 -28.23
C MET A 203 13.70 3.49 -27.85
N LEU A 204 13.02 3.06 -26.83
CA LEU A 204 11.69 3.58 -26.46
C LEU A 204 11.71 4.97 -25.80
N GLY A 205 12.86 5.66 -25.76
CA GLY A 205 12.97 7.07 -25.39
C GLY A 205 12.77 7.38 -23.89
N ILE A 206 12.61 6.36 -23.08
CA ILE A 206 12.47 6.48 -21.62
C ILE A 206 13.85 6.16 -21.05
N GLY A 207 14.62 7.17 -20.74
CA GLY A 207 15.94 7.21 -20.12
C GLY A 207 16.82 5.95 -20.18
N GLU A 208 18.08 6.09 -20.48
CA GLU A 208 19.07 5.01 -20.65
C GLU A 208 19.18 4.02 -19.46
N ASN A 209 18.50 4.30 -18.34
CA ASN A 209 18.60 3.53 -17.09
C ASN A 209 17.30 2.89 -16.62
N ASN A 210 16.19 3.02 -17.37
CA ASN A 210 14.91 2.46 -16.97
C ASN A 210 14.76 1.00 -17.45
N TYR A 211 15.61 0.11 -16.96
CA TYR A 211 15.49 -1.34 -17.12
C TYR A 211 15.98 -2.01 -15.84
N PHE A 212 15.63 -3.26 -15.63
CA PHE A 212 16.06 -3.98 -14.45
C PHE A 212 17.59 -4.17 -14.44
N GLN A 213 18.25 -3.65 -13.41
CA GLN A 213 19.70 -3.71 -13.21
C GLN A 213 20.08 -4.40 -11.90
N GLY A 214 19.10 -5.05 -11.27
CA GLY A 214 19.21 -5.63 -9.95
C GLY A 214 18.50 -4.77 -8.90
N ILE A 215 18.17 -5.39 -7.76
CA ILE A 215 17.52 -4.71 -6.64
C ILE A 215 18.50 -3.83 -5.88
N SER A 216 17.99 -2.72 -5.35
CA SER A 216 18.71 -1.83 -4.43
C SER A 216 18.80 -2.43 -3.02
N GLU A 217 19.53 -1.78 -2.11
CA GLU A 217 19.56 -2.19 -0.70
C GLU A 217 18.22 -1.95 0.00
N ASN A 218 17.52 -0.90 -0.40
CA ASN A 218 16.23 -0.49 0.16
C ASN A 218 15.10 -0.73 -0.85
N GLU A 219 15.13 -1.86 -1.56
CA GLU A 219 14.10 -2.19 -2.52
C GLU A 219 12.75 -2.39 -1.84
N SER A 220 11.70 -1.88 -2.48
CA SER A 220 10.34 -2.00 -1.96
C SER A 220 9.86 -3.45 -2.04
N PHE A 221 9.41 -4.00 -0.92
CA PHE A 221 8.86 -5.35 -0.87
C PHE A 221 7.80 -5.47 0.23
N TYR A 222 6.93 -6.45 0.07
CA TYR A 222 6.03 -6.89 1.12
C TYR A 222 6.05 -8.43 1.25
N ILE A 223 5.56 -8.94 2.37
CA ILE A 223 5.35 -10.37 2.60
C ILE A 223 3.88 -10.64 2.34
N ASN A 224 3.56 -11.61 1.48
CA ASN A 224 2.19 -11.96 1.13
C ASN A 224 1.59 -13.02 2.10
N GLU A 225 0.33 -13.39 1.88
CA GLU A 225 -0.42 -14.36 2.68
C GLU A 225 0.19 -15.79 2.70
N PHE A 226 1.07 -16.10 1.73
CA PHE A 226 1.81 -17.35 1.65
C PHE A 226 3.20 -17.25 2.29
N GLU A 227 3.49 -16.15 2.98
CA GLU A 227 4.79 -15.81 3.56
C GLU A 227 5.92 -15.67 2.52
N ASN A 228 5.59 -15.52 1.26
CA ASN A 228 6.54 -15.21 0.20
C ASN A 228 6.82 -13.72 0.13
N VAL A 229 8.04 -13.38 -0.25
CA VAL A 229 8.43 -11.98 -0.50
C VAL A 229 7.95 -11.57 -1.88
N VAL A 230 7.34 -10.40 -1.97
CA VAL A 230 6.95 -9.79 -3.25
C VAL A 230 7.70 -8.48 -3.40
N ILE A 231 8.60 -8.43 -4.39
CA ILE A 231 9.29 -7.19 -4.79
C ILE A 231 8.34 -6.37 -5.65
N ILE A 232 8.17 -5.10 -5.33
CA ILE A 232 7.31 -4.17 -6.08
C ILE A 232 8.15 -3.03 -6.66
N PHE A 233 8.02 -2.82 -7.96
CA PHE A 233 8.71 -1.74 -8.67
C PHE A 233 7.80 -0.56 -8.90
N GLU A 234 8.39 0.65 -8.90
CA GLU A 234 7.66 1.86 -9.25
C GLU A 234 7.23 1.85 -10.72
N LYS A 235 6.12 2.52 -10.99
CA LYS A 235 5.61 2.69 -12.35
C LYS A 235 6.67 3.36 -13.22
N TYR A 236 6.91 2.85 -14.42
CA TYR A 236 7.92 3.28 -15.38
C TYR A 236 9.38 2.97 -14.99
N SER A 237 9.67 2.32 -13.88
CA SER A 237 11.06 2.03 -13.50
C SER A 237 11.70 0.94 -14.35
N ILE A 238 10.97 -0.15 -14.61
CA ILE A 238 11.47 -1.30 -15.38
C ILE A 238 10.52 -1.74 -16.51
N ALA A 239 9.34 -1.11 -16.62
CA ALA A 239 8.33 -1.47 -17.60
C ALA A 239 7.50 -0.25 -18.04
N PRO A 240 6.84 -0.30 -19.23
CA PRO A 240 5.91 0.74 -19.68
C PRO A 240 4.75 0.95 -18.71
N GLY A 241 4.20 2.16 -18.68
CA GLY A 241 3.18 2.56 -17.71
C GLY A 241 1.88 1.76 -17.75
N TYR A 242 1.56 1.06 -18.84
CA TYR A 242 0.39 0.16 -18.89
C TYR A 242 0.60 -1.14 -18.08
N MET A 243 1.85 -1.47 -17.73
CA MET A 243 2.20 -2.56 -16.82
C MET A 243 2.00 -2.19 -15.35
N GLU A 244 1.57 -0.95 -15.09
CA GLU A 244 1.41 -0.39 -13.74
C GLU A 244 2.69 -0.50 -12.91
N ARG A 245 2.65 -1.15 -11.76
CA ARG A 245 3.78 -1.45 -10.88
C ARG A 245 4.09 -2.94 -10.96
N PRO A 246 5.14 -3.35 -11.66
CA PRO A 246 5.49 -4.76 -11.74
C PRO A 246 5.82 -5.35 -10.37
N GLU A 247 5.24 -6.50 -10.09
CA GLU A 247 5.45 -7.27 -8.86
C GLU A 247 6.06 -8.63 -9.18
N PHE A 248 7.02 -9.05 -8.36
CA PHE A 248 7.71 -10.34 -8.50
C PHE A 248 7.67 -11.10 -7.18
N GLU A 249 7.00 -12.23 -7.19
CA GLU A 249 6.94 -13.12 -6.04
C GLU A 249 8.20 -13.99 -5.96
N ILE A 250 8.89 -13.90 -4.83
CA ILE A 250 10.10 -14.64 -4.53
C ILE A 250 9.77 -15.70 -3.50
N VAL A 251 9.60 -16.93 -3.98
CA VAL A 251 9.36 -18.09 -3.11
C VAL A 251 10.64 -18.41 -2.36
N LYS A 252 10.55 -18.47 -1.03
CA LYS A 252 11.66 -18.94 -0.20
C LYS A 252 11.83 -20.44 -0.47
N ASN A 253 12.97 -20.84 -0.99
CA ASN A 253 13.32 -22.27 -1.02
C ASN A 253 13.60 -22.68 0.44
N VAL A 254 12.70 -23.47 1.02
CA VAL A 254 12.87 -24.10 2.34
C VAL A 254 13.96 -25.15 2.29
#